data_1ea4f61a4e66e2072c074663151583b5
#
_entry.id   1ea4f61a4e66e2072c074663151583b5
#
_cell.length_a   1.000
_cell.length_b   1.000
_cell.length_c   1.000
_cell.angle_alpha   90.00
_cell.angle_beta   90.00
_cell.angle_gamma   90.00
#
_symmetry.space_group_name_H-M   'P 1'
#
loop_
_entity.id
_entity.type
_entity.pdbx_description
1 polymer ?
#
loop_
_entity_poly.entity_id
_entity_poly.type
_entity_poly.pdbx_seq_one_letter_code
_entity_poly.pdbx_strand_id
1 'polypeptide(L)'
;MNAKDPHHIPDIQSLPDARKLAIDKVGIKAIRHPIQIMQRAGGVQHTIALFNMYVGLPHQFKGTHMSRFVEILNAHEREITVETFKGMLREMVDKLEAKEGRIEMTFPYFIDKAAPVSGVRSLMDYEVTFVGEILGGRETFTLKVLVPVQSLCPCSKKISDYGAHNQRSHVTVTAYTGEFVWIEEIVDLVEKQASSELYGLLKRPDEKYVTERAYDNPKFVEDMVRDVAAELNRDERITRYVVESENFESIHNHSAYALIEKDKKVS
;
A
#
# COMPACT_ATOMS: atom_id res chain seq x y z
N MET A 1 11.16 -25.58 52.96
CA MET A 1 11.26 -24.23 52.40
C MET A 1 12.15 -24.30 51.18
N ASN A 2 11.59 -24.42 49.97
CA ASN A 2 12.39 -24.41 48.74
C ASN A 2 12.84 -22.96 48.50
N ALA A 3 14.16 -22.75 48.53
CA ALA A 3 14.74 -21.48 48.11
C ALA A 3 14.32 -21.21 46.65
N LYS A 4 13.62 -20.12 46.43
CA LYS A 4 13.32 -19.65 45.07
C LYS A 4 14.65 -19.34 44.39
N ASP A 5 14.91 -19.97 43.25
CA ASP A 5 16.06 -19.66 42.40
C ASP A 5 16.10 -18.12 42.17
N PRO A 6 17.18 -17.42 42.60
CA PRO A 6 17.27 -15.96 42.48
C PRO A 6 17.33 -15.48 41.01
N HIS A 7 17.46 -16.39 40.06
CA HIS A 7 17.44 -16.10 38.59
C HIS A 7 16.11 -16.40 37.91
N HIS A 8 15.13 -16.95 38.64
CA HIS A 8 13.80 -17.22 38.06
C HIS A 8 12.96 -15.94 38.02
N ILE A 9 12.92 -15.27 36.88
CA ILE A 9 12.03 -14.14 36.60
C ILE A 9 10.69 -14.71 36.10
N PRO A 10 9.58 -14.54 36.84
CA PRO A 10 8.30 -15.09 36.42
C PRO A 10 7.79 -14.41 35.15
N ASP A 11 7.28 -15.21 34.21
CA ASP A 11 6.60 -14.72 33.02
C ASP A 11 5.18 -14.22 33.39
N ILE A 12 5.06 -12.91 33.58
CA ILE A 12 3.81 -12.26 33.99
C ILE A 12 2.81 -12.20 32.82
N GLN A 13 3.28 -12.24 31.58
CA GLN A 13 2.45 -12.12 30.36
C GLN A 13 1.60 -13.37 30.12
N SER A 14 2.12 -14.54 30.49
CA SER A 14 1.42 -15.83 30.42
C SER A 14 0.39 -16.06 31.54
N LEU A 15 0.31 -15.15 32.54
CA LEU A 15 -0.65 -15.28 33.62
C LEU A 15 -2.11 -15.08 33.12
N PRO A 16 -3.10 -15.72 33.77
CA PRO A 16 -4.51 -15.50 33.47
C PRO A 16 -4.94 -14.06 33.76
N ASP A 17 -5.82 -13.49 32.91
CA ASP A 17 -6.48 -12.21 33.18
C ASP A 17 -7.87 -12.40 33.79
N ALA A 18 -8.09 -11.74 34.93
CA ALA A 18 -9.36 -11.87 35.68
C ALA A 18 -10.58 -11.22 34.97
N ARG A 19 -10.35 -10.29 34.06
CA ARG A 19 -11.38 -9.56 33.34
C ARG A 19 -12.06 -10.38 32.25
N LYS A 20 -11.39 -11.42 31.74
CA LYS A 20 -11.88 -12.33 30.70
C LYS A 20 -12.31 -11.63 29.41
N LEU A 21 -11.60 -10.58 29.02
CA LEU A 21 -11.80 -9.84 27.75
C LEU A 21 -10.69 -10.20 26.76
N ALA A 22 -11.06 -10.67 25.60
CA ALA A 22 -10.13 -10.85 24.49
C ALA A 22 -9.71 -9.48 23.92
N ILE A 23 -8.51 -9.41 23.34
CA ILE A 23 -8.02 -8.22 22.66
C ILE A 23 -7.92 -8.56 21.17
N ASP A 24 -8.62 -7.81 20.31
CA ASP A 24 -8.65 -8.07 18.87
C ASP A 24 -7.29 -7.82 18.20
N LYS A 25 -6.58 -6.79 18.64
CA LYS A 25 -5.24 -6.45 18.11
C LYS A 25 -4.31 -5.99 19.24
N VAL A 26 -3.22 -6.71 19.45
CA VAL A 26 -2.12 -6.33 20.32
C VAL A 26 -0.80 -6.57 19.58
N GLY A 27 0.16 -5.67 19.72
CA GLY A 27 1.44 -5.79 19.02
C GLY A 27 2.27 -4.52 19.00
N ILE A 28 3.13 -4.40 18.00
CA ILE A 28 4.02 -3.24 17.81
C ILE A 28 3.53 -2.37 16.66
N LYS A 29 3.78 -1.05 16.76
CA LYS A 29 3.37 -0.08 15.76
C LYS A 29 4.50 0.90 15.44
N ALA A 30 4.54 1.34 14.19
CA ALA A 30 5.46 2.37 13.71
C ALA A 30 6.95 2.05 13.88
N ILE A 31 7.34 0.78 13.79
CA ILE A 31 8.74 0.38 13.77
C ILE A 31 9.32 0.55 12.36
N ARG A 32 10.43 1.26 12.23
CA ARG A 32 11.15 1.38 10.95
C ARG A 32 12.19 0.29 10.84
N HIS A 33 12.23 -0.37 9.67
CA HIS A 33 13.19 -1.43 9.39
C HIS A 33 13.69 -1.32 7.95
N PRO A 34 15.01 -1.50 7.68
CA PRO A 34 15.52 -1.55 6.32
C PRO A 34 15.04 -2.82 5.61
N ILE A 35 14.63 -2.69 4.36
CA ILE A 35 14.17 -3.81 3.53
C ILE A 35 14.76 -3.75 2.12
N GLN A 36 14.66 -4.86 1.41
CA GLN A 36 14.98 -5.00 -0.01
C GLN A 36 13.73 -5.48 -0.74
N ILE A 37 13.31 -4.76 -1.77
CA ILE A 37 12.12 -5.10 -2.58
C ILE A 37 12.57 -5.46 -3.99
N MET A 38 12.08 -6.59 -4.52
CA MET A 38 12.29 -6.97 -5.93
C MET A 38 11.64 -5.98 -6.88
N GLN A 39 12.32 -5.68 -7.98
CA GLN A 39 11.82 -4.87 -9.08
C GLN A 39 11.47 -5.74 -10.28
N ARG A 40 10.42 -5.37 -11.02
CA ARG A 40 9.97 -6.08 -12.23
C ARG A 40 11.06 -6.16 -13.31
N ALA A 41 11.87 -5.12 -13.44
CA ALA A 41 13.00 -5.08 -14.38
C ALA A 41 14.20 -5.95 -13.97
N GLY A 42 14.11 -6.61 -12.81
CA GLY A 42 15.21 -7.35 -12.18
C GLY A 42 16.00 -6.48 -11.19
N GLY A 43 16.68 -7.16 -10.26
CA GLY A 43 17.40 -6.53 -9.17
C GLY A 43 16.51 -6.21 -7.97
N VAL A 44 17.12 -5.59 -6.94
CA VAL A 44 16.47 -5.22 -5.70
C VAL A 44 16.65 -3.73 -5.41
N GLN A 45 15.65 -3.15 -4.77
CA GLN A 45 15.69 -1.79 -4.28
C GLN A 45 15.76 -1.79 -2.75
N HIS A 46 16.76 -1.08 -2.20
CA HIS A 46 16.88 -0.85 -0.77
C HIS A 46 16.00 0.33 -0.36
N THR A 47 15.18 0.12 0.66
CA THR A 47 14.31 1.17 1.21
C THR A 47 14.09 0.96 2.70
N ILE A 48 13.38 1.88 3.34
CA ILE A 48 12.99 1.76 4.75
C ILE A 48 11.48 1.61 4.81
N ALA A 49 11.03 0.52 5.42
CA ALA A 49 9.60 0.29 5.64
C ALA A 49 9.18 0.64 7.07
N LEU A 50 7.95 1.08 7.20
CA LEU A 50 7.24 1.26 8.45
C LEU A 50 6.35 0.04 8.69
N PHE A 51 6.62 -0.71 9.75
CA PHE A 51 5.85 -1.90 10.11
C PHE A 51 4.88 -1.62 11.24
N ASN A 52 3.66 -2.17 11.09
CA ASN A 52 2.70 -2.39 12.15
C ASN A 52 2.40 -3.89 12.19
N MET A 53 2.56 -4.53 13.34
CA MET A 53 2.43 -5.98 13.50
C MET A 53 1.54 -6.28 14.68
N TYR A 54 0.49 -7.06 14.46
CA TYR A 54 -0.53 -7.34 15.45
C TYR A 54 -0.93 -8.82 15.46
N VAL A 55 -1.32 -9.31 16.63
CA VAL A 55 -1.99 -10.59 16.81
C VAL A 55 -3.24 -10.43 17.66
N GLY A 56 -4.18 -11.37 17.55
CA GLY A 56 -5.28 -11.50 18.50
C GLY A 56 -4.80 -12.10 19.81
N LEU A 57 -5.22 -11.57 20.95
CA LEU A 57 -4.89 -12.11 22.28
C LEU A 57 -6.15 -12.69 22.94
N PRO A 58 -6.22 -14.02 23.12
CA PRO A 58 -7.34 -14.64 23.80
C PRO A 58 -7.46 -14.17 25.27
N HIS A 59 -8.68 -14.20 25.79
CA HIS A 59 -9.02 -13.69 27.13
C HIS A 59 -8.31 -14.42 28.29
N GLN A 60 -7.71 -15.61 28.04
CA GLN A 60 -6.99 -16.37 29.05
C GLN A 60 -5.57 -15.80 29.34
N PHE A 61 -5.01 -14.99 28.46
CA PHE A 61 -3.67 -14.45 28.60
C PHE A 61 -3.69 -12.97 28.97
N LYS A 62 -2.80 -12.58 29.88
CA LYS A 62 -2.67 -11.19 30.34
C LYS A 62 -1.97 -10.29 29.32
N GLY A 63 -1.05 -10.84 28.53
CA GLY A 63 -0.26 -10.09 27.55
C GLY A 63 0.44 -10.96 26.54
N THR A 64 1.19 -10.33 25.62
CA THR A 64 2.04 -10.99 24.64
C THR A 64 3.47 -10.42 24.69
N HIS A 65 4.45 -11.21 24.20
CA HIS A 65 5.88 -10.84 24.24
C HIS A 65 6.24 -9.92 23.06
N MET A 66 6.37 -8.62 23.33
CA MET A 66 6.68 -7.61 22.31
C MET A 66 8.04 -7.81 21.63
N SER A 67 9.03 -8.38 22.33
CA SER A 67 10.35 -8.70 21.76
C SER A 67 10.27 -9.69 20.61
N ARG A 68 9.32 -10.63 20.64
CA ARG A 68 9.15 -11.66 19.58
C ARG A 68 8.84 -11.03 18.22
N PHE A 69 8.10 -9.91 18.17
CA PHE A 69 7.85 -9.20 16.92
C PHE A 69 9.15 -8.65 16.31
N VAL A 70 10.04 -8.10 17.15
CA VAL A 70 11.34 -7.57 16.70
C VAL A 70 12.27 -8.69 16.25
N GLU A 71 12.26 -9.83 16.95
CA GLU A 71 13.01 -11.02 16.56
C GLU A 71 12.59 -11.53 15.17
N ILE A 72 11.28 -11.52 14.86
CA ILE A 72 10.76 -11.90 13.56
C ILE A 72 11.26 -10.95 12.48
N LEU A 73 11.18 -9.63 12.70
CA LEU A 73 11.72 -8.64 11.76
C LEU A 73 13.21 -8.86 11.49
N ASN A 74 14.01 -9.06 12.53
CA ASN A 74 15.44 -9.29 12.40
C ASN A 74 15.78 -10.61 11.68
N ALA A 75 14.93 -11.62 11.79
CA ALA A 75 15.10 -12.89 11.07
C ALA A 75 14.84 -12.77 9.56
N HIS A 76 14.04 -11.77 9.14
CA HIS A 76 13.63 -11.51 7.76
C HIS A 76 14.31 -10.28 7.14
N GLU A 77 15.54 -9.95 7.52
CA GLU A 77 16.31 -8.78 7.03
C GLU A 77 16.59 -8.78 5.52
N ARG A 78 16.26 -9.87 4.83
CA ARG A 78 16.58 -10.04 3.42
C ARG A 78 15.39 -9.72 2.54
N GLU A 79 15.55 -9.95 1.25
CA GLU A 79 14.63 -9.66 0.18
C GLU A 79 13.15 -9.97 0.50
N ILE A 80 12.31 -8.93 0.50
CA ILE A 80 10.88 -9.06 0.71
C ILE A 80 10.18 -9.31 -0.62
N THR A 81 9.63 -10.50 -0.76
CA THR A 81 8.67 -10.89 -1.79
C THR A 81 7.30 -11.10 -1.15
N VAL A 82 6.26 -11.31 -1.94
CA VAL A 82 4.94 -11.67 -1.41
C VAL A 82 5.00 -12.98 -0.61
N GLU A 83 5.80 -13.95 -1.06
CA GLU A 83 5.97 -15.25 -0.41
C GLU A 83 6.72 -15.11 0.91
N THR A 84 7.82 -14.37 0.95
CA THR A 84 8.57 -14.15 2.19
C THR A 84 7.78 -13.32 3.19
N PHE A 85 6.97 -12.35 2.72
CA PHE A 85 6.07 -11.56 3.55
C PHE A 85 4.96 -12.40 4.18
N LYS A 86 4.34 -13.32 3.40
CA LYS A 86 3.38 -14.30 3.92
C LYS A 86 4.04 -15.27 4.91
N GLY A 87 5.28 -15.69 4.63
CA GLY A 87 6.10 -16.50 5.53
C GLY A 87 6.31 -15.82 6.89
N MET A 88 6.66 -14.52 6.89
CA MET A 88 6.80 -13.70 8.10
C MET A 88 5.50 -13.63 8.91
N LEU A 89 4.35 -13.47 8.23
CA LEU A 89 3.04 -13.45 8.88
C LEU A 89 2.72 -14.78 9.59
N ARG A 90 2.96 -15.91 8.93
CA ARG A 90 2.75 -17.25 9.52
C ARG A 90 3.68 -17.47 10.71
N GLU A 91 4.98 -17.15 10.58
CA GLU A 91 5.93 -17.24 11.68
C GLU A 91 5.52 -16.37 12.87
N MET A 92 4.99 -15.18 12.62
CA MET A 92 4.49 -14.29 13.67
C MET A 92 3.35 -14.93 14.44
N VAL A 93 2.36 -15.48 13.74
CA VAL A 93 1.21 -16.14 14.37
C VAL A 93 1.65 -17.36 15.18
N ASP A 94 2.56 -18.18 14.63
CA ASP A 94 3.08 -19.38 15.30
C ASP A 94 3.92 -19.03 16.53
N LYS A 95 4.89 -18.13 16.43
CA LYS A 95 5.78 -17.73 17.55
C LYS A 95 5.02 -17.06 18.72
N LEU A 96 3.93 -16.39 18.40
CA LEU A 96 3.10 -15.70 19.38
C LEU A 96 1.92 -16.56 19.87
N GLU A 97 1.84 -17.83 19.39
CA GLU A 97 0.78 -18.78 19.76
C GLU A 97 -0.64 -18.20 19.53
N ALA A 98 -0.77 -17.37 18.47
CA ALA A 98 -1.99 -16.69 18.11
C ALA A 98 -2.78 -17.47 17.04
N LYS A 99 -4.07 -17.18 16.89
CA LYS A 99 -4.91 -17.71 15.81
C LYS A 99 -5.09 -16.73 14.68
N GLU A 100 -4.87 -15.45 14.97
CA GLU A 100 -5.10 -14.33 14.07
C GLU A 100 -3.91 -13.40 14.13
N GLY A 101 -3.55 -12.84 12.99
CA GLY A 101 -2.44 -11.91 12.89
C GLY A 101 -2.55 -11.00 11.69
N ARG A 102 -1.92 -9.83 11.78
CA ARG A 102 -1.88 -8.83 10.72
C ARG A 102 -0.53 -8.13 10.72
N ILE A 103 0.07 -8.04 9.54
CA ILE A 103 1.27 -7.22 9.28
C ILE A 103 0.91 -6.18 8.23
N GLU A 104 1.21 -4.92 8.51
CA GLU A 104 1.19 -3.83 7.55
C GLU A 104 2.62 -3.31 7.39
N MET A 105 3.08 -3.21 6.14
CA MET A 105 4.42 -2.75 5.79
C MET A 105 4.29 -1.65 4.74
N THR A 106 4.54 -0.39 5.12
CA THR A 106 4.48 0.77 4.21
C THR A 106 5.88 1.27 3.90
N PHE A 107 6.18 1.51 2.62
CA PHE A 107 7.50 1.95 2.17
C PHE A 107 7.42 2.80 0.90
N PRO A 108 8.37 3.73 0.68
CA PRO A 108 8.55 4.39 -0.60
C PRO A 108 9.18 3.41 -1.61
N TYR A 109 8.57 3.33 -2.78
CA TYR A 109 9.06 2.56 -3.93
C TYR A 109 9.40 3.49 -5.07
N PHE A 110 10.59 3.33 -5.67
CA PHE A 110 11.08 4.24 -6.71
C PHE A 110 11.07 3.56 -8.08
N ILE A 111 10.53 4.25 -9.07
CA ILE A 111 10.57 3.85 -10.48
C ILE A 111 11.43 4.86 -11.25
N ASP A 112 12.39 4.35 -12.00
CA ASP A 112 13.20 5.18 -12.90
C ASP A 112 12.41 5.43 -14.20
N LYS A 113 11.89 6.66 -14.34
CA LYS A 113 11.04 7.09 -15.47
C LYS A 113 11.84 7.90 -16.48
N ALA A 114 11.59 7.63 -17.75
CA ALA A 114 12.08 8.45 -18.86
C ALA A 114 11.05 9.52 -19.22
N ALA A 115 11.49 10.77 -19.33
CA ALA A 115 10.64 11.86 -19.82
C ALA A 115 10.19 11.60 -21.27
N PRO A 116 8.96 12.00 -21.66
CA PRO A 116 8.28 11.48 -22.85
C PRO A 116 8.89 11.92 -24.19
N VAL A 117 9.63 13.01 -24.24
CA VAL A 117 10.24 13.57 -25.46
C VAL A 117 11.75 13.53 -25.39
N SER A 118 12.33 14.08 -24.32
CA SER A 118 13.78 14.17 -24.17
C SER A 118 14.44 12.86 -23.79
N GLY A 119 13.67 11.92 -23.20
CA GLY A 119 14.19 10.67 -22.67
C GLY A 119 15.05 10.83 -21.41
N VAL A 120 15.16 12.03 -20.84
CA VAL A 120 15.91 12.22 -19.59
C VAL A 120 15.27 11.40 -18.47
N ARG A 121 16.12 10.69 -17.72
CA ARG A 121 15.65 9.78 -16.69
C ARG A 121 15.70 10.42 -15.31
N SER A 122 14.72 10.07 -14.48
CA SER A 122 14.65 10.48 -13.08
C SER A 122 13.84 9.49 -12.26
N LEU A 123 14.15 9.42 -10.98
CA LEU A 123 13.38 8.62 -10.04
C LEU A 123 12.05 9.33 -9.70
N MET A 124 10.99 8.54 -9.67
CA MET A 124 9.67 8.93 -9.17
C MET A 124 9.30 7.99 -8.03
N ASP A 125 8.84 8.54 -6.91
CA ASP A 125 8.47 7.77 -5.72
C ASP A 125 6.96 7.52 -5.64
N TYR A 126 6.62 6.35 -5.11
CA TYR A 126 5.26 5.88 -4.88
C TYR A 126 5.17 5.33 -3.46
N GLU A 127 4.09 5.61 -2.75
CA GLU A 127 3.84 4.98 -1.46
C GLU A 127 3.17 3.62 -1.66
N VAL A 128 3.80 2.58 -1.16
CA VAL A 128 3.32 1.20 -1.27
C VAL A 128 3.10 0.61 0.10
N THR A 129 1.98 -0.10 0.28
CA THR A 129 1.70 -0.85 1.51
C THR A 129 1.36 -2.29 1.16
N PHE A 130 2.08 -3.23 1.78
CA PHE A 130 1.70 -4.64 1.83
C PHE A 130 0.93 -4.90 3.12
N VAL A 131 -0.21 -5.56 2.99
CA VAL A 131 -0.98 -6.02 4.15
C VAL A 131 -1.18 -7.52 4.05
N GLY A 132 -0.65 -8.24 5.02
CA GLY A 132 -0.92 -9.66 5.21
C GLY A 132 -1.82 -9.86 6.42
N GLU A 133 -2.83 -10.70 6.31
CA GLU A 133 -3.75 -10.98 7.41
C GLU A 133 -4.12 -12.47 7.44
N ILE A 134 -4.09 -13.05 8.64
CA ILE A 134 -4.69 -14.35 8.95
C ILE A 134 -5.86 -14.09 9.88
N LEU A 135 -7.07 -14.37 9.40
CA LEU A 135 -8.31 -14.19 10.14
C LEU A 135 -9.25 -15.37 9.89
N GLY A 136 -9.74 -15.99 10.96
CA GLY A 136 -10.61 -17.17 10.86
C GLY A 136 -10.00 -18.34 10.08
N GLY A 137 -8.67 -18.53 10.15
CA GLY A 137 -7.94 -19.55 9.41
C GLY A 137 -7.71 -19.26 7.92
N ARG A 138 -8.15 -18.09 7.43
CA ARG A 138 -7.95 -17.65 6.06
C ARG A 138 -6.81 -16.63 5.98
N GLU A 139 -5.83 -16.92 5.13
CA GLU A 139 -4.74 -15.99 4.79
C GLU A 139 -5.12 -15.13 3.61
N THR A 140 -4.89 -13.82 3.72
CA THR A 140 -5.09 -12.84 2.66
C THR A 140 -3.86 -11.96 2.48
N PHE A 141 -3.62 -11.53 1.25
CA PHE A 141 -2.61 -10.53 0.91
C PHE A 141 -3.26 -9.38 0.15
N THR A 142 -2.87 -8.16 0.50
CA THR A 142 -3.35 -6.93 -0.13
C THR A 142 -2.17 -6.07 -0.53
N LEU A 143 -2.17 -5.64 -1.78
CA LEU A 143 -1.26 -4.62 -2.32
C LEU A 143 -1.99 -3.29 -2.38
N LYS A 144 -1.48 -2.28 -1.67
CA LYS A 144 -1.98 -0.90 -1.76
C LYS A 144 -0.89 -0.02 -2.35
N VAL A 145 -1.24 0.73 -3.42
CA VAL A 145 -0.31 1.65 -4.10
C VAL A 145 -0.99 3.00 -4.26
N LEU A 146 -0.34 4.06 -3.78
CA LEU A 146 -0.72 5.44 -4.05
C LEU A 146 0.08 5.94 -5.25
N VAL A 147 -0.63 6.32 -6.31
CA VAL A 147 -0.08 6.80 -7.57
C VAL A 147 -0.43 8.27 -7.76
N PRO A 148 0.54 9.20 -7.66
CA PRO A 148 0.30 10.61 -7.97
C PRO A 148 0.25 10.81 -9.49
N VAL A 149 -0.80 11.51 -9.95
CA VAL A 149 -1.03 11.81 -11.38
C VAL A 149 -1.50 13.24 -11.57
N GLN A 150 -1.63 13.69 -12.81
CA GLN A 150 -2.26 14.95 -13.17
C GLN A 150 -3.69 14.71 -13.64
N SER A 151 -4.63 15.56 -13.20
CA SER A 151 -5.98 15.68 -13.74
C SER A 151 -6.26 17.09 -14.24
N LEU A 152 -6.98 17.19 -15.35
CA LEU A 152 -7.41 18.44 -15.96
C LEU A 152 -8.95 18.46 -16.01
N CYS A 153 -9.58 19.52 -15.54
CA CYS A 153 -11.01 19.62 -15.39
C CYS A 153 -11.75 19.72 -16.75
N PRO A 154 -12.60 18.75 -17.12
CA PRO A 154 -13.38 18.79 -18.34
C PRO A 154 -14.37 19.95 -18.39
N CYS A 155 -14.94 20.33 -17.22
CA CYS A 155 -15.92 21.41 -17.11
C CYS A 155 -15.28 22.75 -17.43
N SER A 156 -14.16 23.10 -16.79
CA SER A 156 -13.46 24.35 -17.05
C SER A 156 -12.93 24.43 -18.50
N LYS A 157 -12.52 23.30 -19.08
CA LYS A 157 -12.14 23.24 -20.51
C LYS A 157 -13.27 23.65 -21.46
N LYS A 158 -14.54 23.31 -21.10
CA LYS A 158 -15.69 23.62 -21.93
C LYS A 158 -16.17 25.05 -21.81
N ILE A 159 -16.05 25.69 -20.67
CA ILE A 159 -16.65 27.00 -20.38
C ILE A 159 -15.66 28.17 -20.47
N SER A 160 -14.37 27.91 -20.42
CA SER A 160 -13.31 28.94 -20.43
C SER A 160 -12.76 29.15 -21.83
N ASP A 161 -12.60 30.43 -22.21
CA ASP A 161 -11.95 30.80 -23.46
C ASP A 161 -10.42 30.67 -23.42
N TYR A 162 -9.82 30.54 -22.24
CA TYR A 162 -8.38 30.57 -22.03
C TYR A 162 -7.77 29.26 -21.51
N GLY A 163 -8.49 28.15 -21.56
CA GLY A 163 -8.00 26.84 -21.18
C GLY A 163 -8.75 26.24 -19.99
N ALA A 164 -8.07 25.42 -19.19
CA ALA A 164 -8.65 24.71 -18.07
C ALA A 164 -7.72 24.64 -16.89
N HIS A 165 -8.27 24.65 -15.67
CA HIS A 165 -7.45 24.36 -14.51
C HIS A 165 -7.08 22.89 -14.48
N ASN A 166 -5.90 22.62 -13.93
CA ASN A 166 -5.40 21.27 -13.65
C ASN A 166 -4.81 21.23 -12.25
N GLN A 167 -4.67 20.04 -11.73
CA GLN A 167 -4.18 19.79 -10.39
C GLN A 167 -3.50 18.42 -10.31
N ARG A 168 -2.75 18.23 -9.23
CA ARG A 168 -2.29 16.90 -8.83
C ARG A 168 -3.46 16.10 -8.27
N SER A 169 -3.47 14.80 -8.56
CA SER A 169 -4.42 13.85 -7.98
C SER A 169 -3.65 12.68 -7.38
N HIS A 170 -4.14 12.15 -6.28
CA HIS A 170 -3.67 10.91 -5.71
C HIS A 170 -4.69 9.81 -5.99
N VAL A 171 -4.29 8.81 -6.77
CA VAL A 171 -5.09 7.63 -7.01
C VAL A 171 -4.54 6.49 -6.18
N THR A 172 -5.35 5.97 -5.27
CA THR A 172 -4.97 4.84 -4.43
C THR A 172 -5.71 3.59 -4.90
N VAL A 173 -4.94 2.58 -5.26
CA VAL A 173 -5.46 1.24 -5.56
C VAL A 173 -5.13 0.31 -4.42
N THR A 174 -6.15 -0.27 -3.79
CA THR A 174 -6.03 -1.37 -2.82
C THR A 174 -6.53 -2.64 -3.50
N ALA A 175 -5.61 -3.53 -3.87
CA ALA A 175 -5.89 -4.76 -4.59
C ALA A 175 -5.71 -5.98 -3.67
N TYR A 176 -6.78 -6.79 -3.54
CA TYR A 176 -6.73 -8.11 -2.89
C TYR A 176 -6.40 -9.14 -3.96
N THR A 177 -5.18 -9.68 -3.92
CA THR A 177 -4.66 -10.52 -4.98
C THR A 177 -4.69 -12.00 -4.60
N GLY A 178 -5.13 -12.84 -5.54
CA GLY A 178 -5.01 -14.30 -5.46
C GLY A 178 -3.65 -14.79 -5.96
N GLU A 179 -3.08 -14.08 -6.93
CA GLU A 179 -1.79 -14.34 -7.55
C GLU A 179 -0.89 -13.11 -7.47
N PHE A 180 0.37 -13.27 -7.87
CA PHE A 180 1.35 -12.19 -7.82
C PHE A 180 1.03 -11.07 -8.83
N VAL A 181 1.10 -9.81 -8.35
CA VAL A 181 0.96 -8.58 -9.15
C VAL A 181 2.12 -7.66 -8.81
N TRP A 182 2.83 -7.16 -9.83
CA TRP A 182 3.91 -6.20 -9.62
C TRP A 182 3.39 -4.81 -9.23
N ILE A 183 4.15 -4.09 -8.41
CA ILE A 183 3.85 -2.70 -8.04
C ILE A 183 3.76 -1.85 -9.30
N GLU A 184 4.71 -2.02 -10.23
CA GLU A 184 4.79 -1.28 -11.48
C GLU A 184 3.57 -1.53 -12.39
N GLU A 185 2.93 -2.71 -12.34
CA GLU A 185 1.71 -2.98 -13.11
C GLU A 185 0.54 -2.09 -12.63
N ILE A 186 0.42 -1.89 -11.31
CA ILE A 186 -0.61 -1.00 -10.75
C ILE A 186 -0.29 0.46 -11.09
N VAL A 187 0.98 0.88 -10.99
CA VAL A 187 1.39 2.22 -11.38
C VAL A 187 1.10 2.49 -12.84
N ASP A 188 1.55 1.61 -13.75
CA ASP A 188 1.34 1.71 -15.20
C ASP A 188 -0.15 1.79 -15.55
N LEU A 189 -0.98 0.96 -14.87
CA LEU A 189 -2.41 0.92 -15.07
C LEU A 189 -3.04 2.28 -14.74
N VAL A 190 -2.74 2.83 -13.57
CA VAL A 190 -3.31 4.11 -13.10
C VAL A 190 -2.83 5.27 -13.97
N GLU A 191 -1.54 5.35 -14.26
CA GLU A 191 -0.96 6.45 -15.06
C GLU A 191 -1.55 6.52 -16.47
N LYS A 192 -1.84 5.36 -17.09
CA LYS A 192 -2.50 5.30 -18.40
C LYS A 192 -3.91 5.87 -18.41
N GLN A 193 -4.61 5.82 -17.28
CA GLN A 193 -5.98 6.33 -17.15
C GLN A 193 -6.03 7.82 -16.78
N ALA A 194 -4.91 8.42 -16.36
CA ALA A 194 -4.84 9.82 -15.95
C ALA A 194 -4.88 10.80 -17.13
N SER A 195 -5.14 12.07 -16.85
CA SER A 195 -4.97 13.13 -17.87
C SER A 195 -3.53 13.17 -18.34
N SER A 196 -2.56 13.06 -17.42
CA SER A 196 -1.15 12.80 -17.70
C SER A 196 -0.47 12.19 -16.50
N GLU A 197 0.64 11.47 -16.74
CA GLU A 197 1.57 11.01 -15.72
C GLU A 197 2.36 12.18 -15.14
N LEU A 198 3.00 11.94 -13.98
CA LEU A 198 4.00 12.82 -13.40
C LEU A 198 5.42 12.27 -13.61
N TYR A 199 6.38 13.19 -13.61
CA TYR A 199 7.80 12.90 -13.80
C TYR A 199 8.64 13.72 -12.80
N GLY A 200 9.72 13.14 -12.30
CA GLY A 200 10.65 13.84 -11.40
C GLY A 200 11.49 14.90 -12.12
N LEU A 201 11.71 14.77 -13.44
CA LEU A 201 12.48 15.71 -14.24
C LEU A 201 11.91 15.83 -15.66
N LEU A 202 11.65 17.06 -16.09
CA LEU A 202 11.17 17.40 -17.44
C LEU A 202 12.07 18.48 -18.05
N LYS A 203 12.24 18.44 -19.38
CA LYS A 203 12.77 19.52 -20.19
C LYS A 203 11.63 20.25 -20.90
N ARG A 204 11.88 21.43 -21.49
CA ARG A 204 10.83 22.22 -22.15
C ARG A 204 9.96 21.44 -23.17
N PRO A 205 10.53 20.57 -24.03
CA PRO A 205 9.72 19.76 -24.93
C PRO A 205 8.79 18.77 -24.19
N ASP A 206 9.26 18.23 -23.04
CA ASP A 206 8.48 17.34 -22.20
C ASP A 206 7.33 18.08 -21.50
N GLU A 207 7.60 19.29 -20.98
CA GLU A 207 6.57 20.15 -20.38
C GLU A 207 5.45 20.45 -21.37
N LYS A 208 5.82 20.79 -22.63
CA LYS A 208 4.86 20.99 -23.72
C LYS A 208 4.01 19.73 -23.91
N TYR A 209 4.65 18.58 -24.06
CA TYR A 209 3.96 17.31 -24.28
C TYR A 209 2.99 16.97 -23.14
N VAL A 210 3.44 17.05 -21.89
CA VAL A 210 2.61 16.72 -20.70
C VAL A 210 1.42 17.67 -20.61
N THR A 211 1.64 18.98 -20.89
CA THR A 211 0.57 19.99 -20.88
C THR A 211 -0.48 19.70 -21.94
N GLU A 212 -0.05 19.44 -23.18
CA GLU A 212 -0.96 19.14 -24.30
C GLU A 212 -1.70 17.82 -24.08
N ARG A 213 -0.99 16.76 -23.63
CA ARG A 213 -1.59 15.48 -23.31
C ARG A 213 -2.67 15.62 -22.23
N ALA A 214 -2.40 16.35 -21.14
CA ALA A 214 -3.40 16.55 -20.09
C ALA A 214 -4.61 17.32 -20.61
N TYR A 215 -4.40 18.31 -21.48
CA TYR A 215 -5.46 19.08 -22.09
C TYR A 215 -6.34 18.22 -23.02
N ASP A 216 -5.74 17.29 -23.75
CA ASP A 216 -6.46 16.39 -24.66
C ASP A 216 -7.19 15.25 -23.93
N ASN A 217 -6.78 14.93 -22.70
CA ASN A 217 -7.35 13.87 -21.85
C ASN A 217 -7.98 14.42 -20.56
N PRO A 218 -8.99 15.32 -20.62
CA PRO A 218 -9.61 15.82 -19.41
C PRO A 218 -10.37 14.71 -18.68
N LYS A 219 -10.27 14.69 -17.33
CA LYS A 219 -10.88 13.66 -16.48
C LYS A 219 -11.51 14.29 -15.25
N PHE A 220 -12.78 13.94 -14.98
CA PHE A 220 -13.36 14.13 -13.66
C PHE A 220 -12.80 13.12 -12.67
N VAL A 221 -12.94 13.39 -11.37
CA VAL A 221 -12.55 12.43 -10.33
C VAL A 221 -13.33 11.12 -10.45
N GLU A 222 -14.61 11.20 -10.89
CA GLU A 222 -15.47 10.05 -11.16
C GLU A 222 -15.01 9.23 -12.37
N ASP A 223 -14.54 9.89 -13.43
CA ASP A 223 -14.01 9.20 -14.62
C ASP A 223 -12.74 8.42 -14.25
N MET A 224 -11.88 9.04 -13.44
CA MET A 224 -10.64 8.42 -13.00
C MET A 224 -10.87 7.10 -12.26
N VAL A 225 -11.76 7.07 -11.26
CA VAL A 225 -12.05 5.83 -10.53
C VAL A 225 -12.76 4.79 -11.38
N ARG A 226 -13.63 5.21 -12.35
CA ARG A 226 -14.30 4.29 -13.27
C ARG A 226 -13.35 3.65 -14.25
N ASP A 227 -12.45 4.41 -14.84
CA ASP A 227 -11.49 3.92 -15.85
C ASP A 227 -10.49 2.96 -15.20
N VAL A 228 -9.94 3.30 -14.01
CA VAL A 228 -9.07 2.41 -13.24
C VAL A 228 -9.82 1.14 -12.83
N ALA A 229 -11.05 1.26 -12.32
CA ALA A 229 -11.88 0.11 -11.94
C ALA A 229 -12.20 -0.81 -13.14
N ALA A 230 -12.42 -0.25 -14.33
CA ALA A 230 -12.65 -1.02 -15.53
C ALA A 230 -11.44 -1.89 -15.91
N GLU A 231 -10.21 -1.38 -15.77
CA GLU A 231 -8.99 -2.15 -15.99
C GLU A 231 -8.78 -3.21 -14.92
N LEU A 232 -8.99 -2.88 -13.64
CA LEU A 232 -8.88 -3.86 -12.53
C LEU A 232 -9.91 -4.99 -12.65
N ASN A 233 -11.09 -4.73 -13.24
CA ASN A 233 -12.07 -5.76 -13.53
C ASN A 233 -11.58 -6.83 -14.51
N ARG A 234 -10.68 -6.47 -15.44
CA ARG A 234 -10.12 -7.37 -16.45
C ARG A 234 -8.99 -8.27 -15.92
N ASP A 235 -8.34 -7.87 -14.83
CA ASP A 235 -7.24 -8.65 -14.24
C ASP A 235 -7.80 -9.72 -13.28
N GLU A 236 -7.79 -10.97 -13.71
CA GLU A 236 -8.32 -12.11 -12.96
C GLU A 236 -7.53 -12.41 -11.67
N ARG A 237 -6.29 -11.96 -11.58
CA ARG A 237 -5.44 -12.09 -10.37
C ARG A 237 -5.97 -11.27 -9.20
N ILE A 238 -6.72 -10.20 -9.48
CA ILE A 238 -7.32 -9.31 -8.49
C ILE A 238 -8.75 -9.77 -8.20
N THR A 239 -9.01 -10.21 -6.97
CA THR A 239 -10.30 -10.79 -6.57
C THR A 239 -11.27 -9.76 -5.99
N ARG A 240 -10.73 -8.70 -5.38
CA ARG A 240 -11.44 -7.55 -4.80
C ARG A 240 -10.54 -6.32 -4.92
N TYR A 241 -11.10 -5.14 -5.04
CA TYR A 241 -10.33 -3.90 -5.01
C TYR A 241 -11.12 -2.74 -4.39
N VAL A 242 -10.36 -1.74 -3.94
CA VAL A 242 -10.85 -0.38 -3.65
C VAL A 242 -10.00 0.56 -4.49
N VAL A 243 -10.65 1.44 -5.25
CA VAL A 243 -10.01 2.54 -5.98
C VAL A 243 -10.52 3.84 -5.40
N GLU A 244 -9.61 4.68 -4.96
CA GLU A 244 -9.88 6.02 -4.45
C GLU A 244 -9.14 7.04 -5.30
N SER A 245 -9.76 8.17 -5.60
CA SER A 245 -9.09 9.31 -6.22
C SER A 245 -9.39 10.57 -5.44
N GLU A 246 -8.36 11.31 -5.09
CA GLU A 246 -8.42 12.62 -4.48
C GLU A 246 -7.75 13.65 -5.39
N ASN A 247 -8.52 14.60 -5.89
CA ASN A 247 -8.03 15.72 -6.69
C ASN A 247 -7.78 16.92 -5.78
N PHE A 248 -6.54 17.42 -5.72
CA PHE A 248 -6.18 18.64 -4.98
C PHE A 248 -6.56 19.86 -5.81
N GLU A 249 -7.84 20.23 -5.77
CA GLU A 249 -8.44 21.25 -6.61
C GLU A 249 -7.68 22.59 -6.52
N SER A 250 -7.22 23.10 -7.68
CA SER A 250 -6.39 24.31 -7.73
C SER A 250 -7.18 25.61 -7.55
N ILE A 251 -8.52 25.60 -7.75
CA ILE A 251 -9.39 26.77 -7.64
C ILE A 251 -10.41 26.67 -6.49
N HIS A 252 -10.37 25.57 -5.71
CA HIS A 252 -11.27 25.35 -4.56
C HIS A 252 -10.46 25.12 -3.28
N ASN A 253 -11.05 25.46 -2.13
CA ASN A 253 -10.43 25.24 -0.82
C ASN A 253 -10.77 23.85 -0.23
N HIS A 254 -11.04 22.88 -1.10
CA HIS A 254 -11.30 21.47 -0.75
C HIS A 254 -10.83 20.58 -1.89
N SER A 255 -10.60 19.31 -1.57
CA SER A 255 -10.35 18.28 -2.58
C SER A 255 -11.68 17.72 -3.11
N ALA A 256 -11.68 17.28 -4.38
CA ALA A 256 -12.74 16.41 -4.91
C ALA A 256 -12.32 14.95 -4.65
N TYR A 257 -13.28 14.09 -4.31
CA TYR A 257 -13.01 12.71 -3.94
C TYR A 257 -14.04 11.75 -4.53
N ALA A 258 -13.58 10.61 -5.03
CA ALA A 258 -14.41 9.50 -5.46
C ALA A 258 -13.82 8.16 -5.04
N LEU A 259 -14.69 7.16 -4.80
CA LEU A 259 -14.31 5.80 -4.44
C LEU A 259 -15.19 4.79 -5.17
N ILE A 260 -14.57 3.69 -5.62
CA ILE A 260 -15.24 2.46 -6.04
C ILE A 260 -14.66 1.30 -5.27
N GLU A 261 -15.52 0.52 -4.62
CA GLU A 261 -15.16 -0.76 -4.01
C GLU A 261 -15.92 -1.88 -4.72
N LYS A 262 -15.22 -2.97 -5.05
CA LYS A 262 -15.84 -4.13 -5.69
C LYS A 262 -15.19 -5.44 -5.24
N ASP A 263 -16.02 -6.38 -4.80
CA ASP A 263 -15.67 -7.78 -4.65
C ASP A 263 -16.14 -8.51 -5.92
N LYS A 264 -15.21 -9.09 -6.69
CA LYS A 264 -15.52 -9.78 -7.95
C LYS A 264 -16.15 -11.16 -7.75
N LYS A 265 -16.13 -11.69 -6.52
CA LYS A 265 -16.74 -12.97 -6.18
C LYS A 265 -18.23 -12.82 -5.85
N VAL A 266 -18.65 -11.59 -5.55
CA VAL A 266 -20.05 -11.25 -5.27
C VAL A 266 -20.57 -10.47 -6.47
N SER A 267 -21.20 -11.16 -7.40
CA SER A 267 -21.88 -10.57 -8.56
C SER A 267 -23.29 -10.07 -8.20
#